data_016a8d067e6c3874e48f8d90b10ff400
#
_entry.id   016a8d067e6c3874e48f8d90b10ff400
#
_cell.length_a   1.000
_cell.length_b   1.000
_cell.length_c   1.000
_cell.angle_alpha   90.00
_cell.angle_beta   90.00
_cell.angle_gamma   90.00
#
_symmetry.space_group_name_H-M   'P 1'
#
loop_
_entity.id
_entity.type
_entity.pdbx_description
1 polymer ?
#
loop_
_entity_poly.entity_id
_entity_poly.type
_entity_poly.pdbx_seq_one_letter_code
_entity_poly.pdbx_strand_id
1 'polypeptide(L)'
;MSENKELVRGTFLLTVSILITKILGIIYIIPFYKIIGGTDNLAPFNYAYGPYNIAIAVATAGVPLAASKYVAKYNTIGAYRVSQKLYKSSFIVMSITGILGFIILYLLSPTIASITIANNTNDADGWTVAEITSIIRTISFVVIFIPLLATWRGVFQGYKSMGPTALSEVTEQIARILFILIGSYIVLNVAQGSVLFANGIATFGAAIGAIAGLLTLWWYWIKRRPHIQKMVESDTTGIDVSYGKMYKEIISYSIPFVIVSLNFPLFIIVDQLTHNNALSMAGFAPRLQDMFFTMLNMTTNKIVMIPTSLAAGFAISLIPYITKTYESGDYIEMHKQIRTSLGVLMFITVPASLGIMALATPLYTVFYEFSYDGSRLLFYYAPAAILISLLSVTASMLQGIDKQKLTVFIVVGSVIIKFVLNTPLIFLMHTAGAILSTCLALTFAIVCNLIVLKKYAKFKFEDTIFDVCRILLVGFMMMIGVEITYFILQLFISPASQIGALLITTMCVIVGGLIYGSITMRTRLADKFLGELPNKIRRKLGLSFL
;
A
#
# COMPACT_ATOMS: atom_id res chain seq x y z
N MET A 1 33.39 -11.47 -1.84
CA MET A 1 33.12 -10.02 -1.61
C MET A 1 32.30 -9.36 -2.73
N SER A 2 32.29 -9.84 -3.97
CA SER A 2 31.51 -9.30 -5.09
C SER A 2 29.99 -9.58 -5.00
N GLU A 3 29.61 -10.78 -4.62
CA GLU A 3 28.21 -11.25 -4.61
C GLU A 3 27.34 -10.49 -3.57
N ASN A 4 27.90 -10.19 -2.40
CA ASN A 4 27.22 -9.37 -1.40
C ASN A 4 27.01 -7.90 -1.85
N LYS A 5 27.95 -7.34 -2.62
CA LYS A 5 27.81 -5.98 -3.17
C LYS A 5 26.70 -5.90 -4.22
N GLU A 6 26.59 -6.89 -5.08
CA GLU A 6 25.55 -6.94 -6.12
C GLU A 6 24.15 -7.12 -5.50
N LEU A 7 24.02 -7.98 -4.48
CA LEU A 7 22.77 -8.18 -3.77
C LEU A 7 22.32 -6.90 -3.05
N VAL A 8 23.23 -6.24 -2.34
CA VAL A 8 22.93 -4.95 -1.65
C VAL A 8 22.53 -3.88 -2.64
N ARG A 9 23.26 -3.74 -3.76
CA ARG A 9 22.94 -2.79 -4.83
C ARG A 9 21.57 -3.10 -5.46
N GLY A 10 21.28 -4.38 -5.72
CA GLY A 10 20.01 -4.81 -6.29
C GLY A 10 18.82 -4.52 -5.36
N THR A 11 18.95 -4.82 -4.07
CA THR A 11 17.92 -4.52 -3.05
C THR A 11 17.71 -3.01 -2.92
N PHE A 12 18.77 -2.22 -2.91
CA PHE A 12 18.68 -0.76 -2.88
C PHE A 12 17.93 -0.22 -4.11
N LEU A 13 18.27 -0.68 -5.32
CA LEU A 13 17.57 -0.27 -6.55
C LEU A 13 16.06 -0.60 -6.48
N LEU A 14 15.71 -1.80 -6.01
CA LEU A 14 14.30 -2.19 -5.86
C LEU A 14 13.57 -1.31 -4.82
N THR A 15 14.20 -1.02 -3.69
CA THR A 15 13.62 -0.15 -2.67
C THR A 15 13.39 1.27 -3.20
N VAL A 16 14.36 1.81 -3.94
CA VAL A 16 14.23 3.14 -4.56
C VAL A 16 13.14 3.13 -5.63
N SER A 17 13.03 2.09 -6.46
CA SER A 17 11.95 2.00 -7.46
C SER A 17 10.56 1.95 -6.83
N ILE A 18 10.38 1.17 -5.75
CA ILE A 18 9.13 1.13 -4.98
C ILE A 18 8.79 2.51 -4.41
N LEU A 19 9.77 3.24 -3.89
CA LEU A 19 9.56 4.59 -3.36
C LEU A 19 9.15 5.57 -4.47
N ILE A 20 9.86 5.56 -5.61
CA ILE A 20 9.54 6.39 -6.77
C ILE A 20 8.12 6.10 -7.28
N THR A 21 7.77 4.82 -7.46
CA THR A 21 6.43 4.46 -7.96
C THR A 21 5.31 4.87 -7.01
N LYS A 22 5.54 4.81 -5.70
CA LYS A 22 4.58 5.29 -4.71
C LYS A 22 4.42 6.81 -4.72
N ILE A 23 5.54 7.55 -4.81
CA ILE A 23 5.50 9.02 -4.93
C ILE A 23 4.77 9.44 -6.21
N LEU A 24 5.11 8.84 -7.34
CA LEU A 24 4.41 9.07 -8.61
C LEU A 24 2.91 8.72 -8.51
N GLY A 25 2.59 7.60 -7.82
CA GLY A 25 1.22 7.16 -7.56
C GLY A 25 0.40 8.05 -6.63
N ILE A 26 1.02 9.00 -5.96
CA ILE A 26 0.35 10.02 -5.14
C ILE A 26 0.26 11.33 -5.94
N ILE A 27 1.34 11.76 -6.56
CA ILE A 27 1.42 13.06 -7.23
C ILE A 27 0.47 13.14 -8.44
N TYR A 28 0.31 12.05 -9.22
CA TYR A 28 -0.53 12.10 -10.42
C TYR A 28 -2.00 12.38 -10.12
N ILE A 29 -2.46 12.09 -8.91
CA ILE A 29 -3.85 12.29 -8.54
C ILE A 29 -4.25 13.77 -8.57
N ILE A 30 -3.29 14.67 -8.30
CA ILE A 30 -3.53 16.12 -8.31
C ILE A 30 -3.97 16.61 -9.70
N PRO A 31 -3.20 16.41 -10.79
CA PRO A 31 -3.64 16.79 -12.12
C PRO A 31 -4.84 15.97 -12.59
N PHE A 32 -4.94 14.68 -12.24
CA PHE A 32 -6.07 13.85 -12.62
C PHE A 32 -7.38 14.34 -12.00
N TYR A 33 -7.36 14.72 -10.71
CA TYR A 33 -8.52 15.28 -10.02
C TYR A 33 -9.03 16.54 -10.72
N LYS A 34 -8.13 17.43 -11.15
CA LYS A 34 -8.49 18.65 -11.88
C LYS A 34 -9.07 18.37 -13.26
N ILE A 35 -8.50 17.40 -13.99
CA ILE A 35 -8.95 17.01 -15.32
C ILE A 35 -10.36 16.41 -15.24
N ILE A 36 -10.63 15.53 -14.26
CA ILE A 36 -11.91 14.84 -14.13
C ILE A 36 -13.03 15.74 -13.60
N GLY A 37 -12.68 16.85 -12.93
CA GLY A 37 -13.64 17.86 -12.47
C GLY A 37 -14.30 17.59 -11.13
N GLY A 38 -13.57 17.03 -10.16
CA GLY A 38 -14.01 16.93 -8.76
C GLY A 38 -14.26 15.53 -8.21
N THR A 39 -14.64 15.48 -6.94
CA THR A 39 -14.72 14.25 -6.17
C THR A 39 -15.82 13.30 -6.64
N ASP A 40 -17.00 13.80 -6.98
CA ASP A 40 -18.11 12.97 -7.44
C ASP A 40 -17.87 12.41 -8.85
N ASN A 41 -17.23 13.15 -9.72
CA ASN A 41 -16.80 12.68 -11.03
C ASN A 41 -15.71 11.59 -10.96
N LEU A 42 -15.01 11.48 -9.83
CA LEU A 42 -13.98 10.48 -9.58
C LEU A 42 -14.55 9.15 -9.02
N ALA A 43 -15.83 9.13 -8.61
CA ALA A 43 -16.45 7.98 -7.98
C ALA A 43 -16.42 6.70 -8.85
N PRO A 44 -16.72 6.71 -10.17
CA PRO A 44 -16.66 5.51 -11.00
C PRO A 44 -15.27 4.85 -11.02
N PHE A 45 -14.22 5.67 -11.08
CA PHE A 45 -12.84 5.21 -11.00
C PHE A 45 -12.59 4.50 -9.65
N ASN A 46 -13.03 5.10 -8.53
CA ASN A 46 -12.86 4.55 -7.20
C ASN A 46 -13.59 3.21 -7.02
N TYR A 47 -14.84 3.10 -7.47
CA TYR A 47 -15.62 1.86 -7.41
C TYR A 47 -14.98 0.70 -8.15
N ALA A 48 -14.34 0.95 -9.27
CA ALA A 48 -13.63 -0.09 -10.03
C ALA A 48 -12.35 -0.56 -9.32
N TYR A 49 -11.69 0.31 -8.56
CA TYR A 49 -10.44 -0.03 -7.88
C TYR A 49 -10.60 -0.97 -6.68
N GLY A 50 -11.77 -1.03 -6.03
CA GLY A 50 -12.03 -1.99 -4.94
C GLY A 50 -11.80 -3.44 -5.38
N PRO A 51 -12.59 -3.98 -6.32
CA PRO A 51 -12.43 -5.33 -6.85
C PRO A 51 -11.07 -5.57 -7.50
N TYR A 52 -10.54 -4.57 -8.20
CA TYR A 52 -9.20 -4.63 -8.80
C TYR A 52 -8.08 -4.83 -7.77
N ASN A 53 -8.15 -4.15 -6.62
CA ASN A 53 -7.17 -4.31 -5.55
C ASN A 53 -7.16 -5.74 -4.97
N ILE A 54 -8.32 -6.40 -4.92
CA ILE A 54 -8.37 -7.83 -4.56
C ILE A 54 -7.63 -8.68 -5.59
N ALA A 55 -7.92 -8.46 -6.88
CA ALA A 55 -7.27 -9.20 -7.95
C ALA A 55 -5.73 -9.02 -7.92
N ILE A 56 -5.24 -7.79 -7.70
CA ILE A 56 -3.81 -7.51 -7.52
C ILE A 56 -3.27 -8.28 -6.31
N ALA A 57 -3.90 -8.17 -5.15
CA ALA A 57 -3.40 -8.80 -3.92
C ALA A 57 -3.27 -10.32 -4.08
N VAL A 58 -4.26 -10.97 -4.71
CA VAL A 58 -4.19 -12.41 -5.02
C VAL A 58 -3.07 -12.73 -6.00
N ALA A 59 -2.92 -11.93 -7.05
CA ALA A 59 -1.96 -12.19 -8.12
C ALA A 59 -0.50 -11.91 -7.71
N THR A 60 -0.25 -10.92 -6.84
CA THR A 60 1.10 -10.42 -6.57
C THR A 60 1.72 -10.93 -5.28
N ALA A 61 0.92 -11.32 -4.28
CA ALA A 61 1.44 -11.62 -2.95
C ALA A 61 2.04 -13.02 -2.81
N GLY A 62 1.44 -14.04 -3.39
CA GLY A 62 1.79 -15.42 -3.10
C GLY A 62 2.73 -16.07 -4.11
N VAL A 63 2.23 -16.29 -5.34
CA VAL A 63 2.94 -17.08 -6.35
C VAL A 63 4.27 -16.45 -6.80
N PRO A 64 4.39 -15.13 -6.98
CA PRO A 64 5.67 -14.52 -7.32
C PRO A 64 6.74 -14.71 -6.25
N LEU A 65 6.37 -14.60 -4.98
CA LEU A 65 7.28 -14.87 -3.86
C LEU A 65 7.69 -16.35 -3.80
N ALA A 66 6.75 -17.26 -4.03
CA ALA A 66 7.03 -18.68 -4.11
C ALA A 66 7.95 -18.99 -5.31
N ALA A 67 7.64 -18.44 -6.49
CA ALA A 67 8.48 -18.60 -7.68
C ALA A 67 9.91 -18.10 -7.42
N SER A 68 10.06 -16.91 -6.85
CA SER A 68 11.37 -16.37 -6.47
C SER A 68 12.14 -17.30 -5.53
N LYS A 69 11.49 -17.78 -4.46
CA LYS A 69 12.10 -18.68 -3.48
C LYS A 69 12.55 -20.00 -4.10
N TYR A 70 11.67 -20.65 -4.87
CA TYR A 70 11.99 -21.96 -5.44
C TYR A 70 12.96 -21.89 -6.61
N VAL A 71 12.89 -20.86 -7.46
CA VAL A 71 13.90 -20.60 -8.49
C VAL A 71 15.28 -20.40 -7.84
N ALA A 72 15.37 -19.58 -6.79
CA ALA A 72 16.61 -19.38 -6.05
C ALA A 72 17.12 -20.69 -5.42
N LYS A 73 16.23 -21.48 -4.79
CA LYS A 73 16.57 -22.78 -4.18
C LYS A 73 17.18 -23.73 -5.21
N TYR A 74 16.50 -23.95 -6.32
CA TYR A 74 16.96 -24.91 -7.34
C TYR A 74 18.21 -24.42 -8.07
N ASN A 75 18.35 -23.13 -8.29
CA ASN A 75 19.58 -22.55 -8.85
C ASN A 75 20.78 -22.70 -7.90
N THR A 76 20.58 -22.59 -6.58
CA THR A 76 21.66 -22.74 -5.59
C THR A 76 22.22 -24.18 -5.54
N ILE A 77 21.39 -25.19 -5.78
CA ILE A 77 21.82 -26.60 -5.81
C ILE A 77 22.21 -27.07 -7.23
N GLY A 78 22.24 -26.15 -8.22
CA GLY A 78 22.62 -26.48 -9.60
C GLY A 78 21.52 -27.16 -10.43
N ALA A 79 20.30 -27.37 -9.90
CA ALA A 79 19.17 -28.01 -10.57
C ALA A 79 18.42 -27.03 -11.50
N TYR A 80 19.13 -26.51 -12.49
CA TYR A 80 18.62 -25.47 -13.39
C TYR A 80 17.47 -25.93 -14.29
N ARG A 81 17.41 -27.23 -14.65
CA ARG A 81 16.29 -27.84 -15.40
C ARG A 81 15.01 -27.81 -14.58
N VAL A 82 15.08 -28.09 -13.29
CA VAL A 82 13.93 -28.00 -12.38
C VAL A 82 13.46 -26.55 -12.24
N SER A 83 14.39 -25.60 -12.08
CA SER A 83 14.11 -24.18 -12.07
C SER A 83 13.41 -23.72 -13.36
N GLN A 84 13.88 -24.18 -14.54
CA GLN A 84 13.26 -23.89 -15.83
C GLN A 84 11.84 -24.47 -15.93
N LYS A 85 11.65 -25.73 -15.53
CA LYS A 85 10.35 -26.40 -15.49
C LYS A 85 9.37 -25.64 -14.60
N LEU A 86 9.83 -25.17 -13.45
CA LEU A 86 9.04 -24.41 -12.48
C LEU A 86 8.56 -23.08 -13.07
N TYR A 87 9.45 -22.24 -13.59
CA TYR A 87 9.01 -20.94 -14.08
C TYR A 87 8.14 -21.06 -15.34
N LYS A 88 8.43 -21.99 -16.26
CA LYS A 88 7.57 -22.23 -17.44
C LYS A 88 6.17 -22.64 -17.03
N SER A 89 6.04 -23.57 -16.08
CA SER A 89 4.74 -24.01 -15.59
C SER A 89 4.02 -22.90 -14.81
N SER A 90 4.74 -22.07 -14.04
CA SER A 90 4.17 -20.93 -13.35
C SER A 90 3.56 -19.91 -14.34
N PHE A 91 4.19 -19.67 -15.49
CA PHE A 91 3.61 -18.81 -16.52
C PHE A 91 2.29 -19.35 -17.07
N ILE A 92 2.20 -20.67 -17.33
CA ILE A 92 0.97 -21.29 -17.83
C ILE A 92 -0.16 -21.15 -16.79
N VAL A 93 0.13 -21.49 -15.53
CA VAL A 93 -0.86 -21.39 -14.44
C VAL A 93 -1.29 -19.94 -14.25
N MET A 94 -0.36 -18.99 -14.28
CA MET A 94 -0.68 -17.58 -14.09
C MET A 94 -1.40 -16.97 -15.28
N SER A 95 -1.17 -17.45 -16.50
CA SER A 95 -1.99 -17.07 -17.66
C SER A 95 -3.45 -17.53 -17.48
N ILE A 96 -3.64 -18.79 -17.05
CA ILE A 96 -4.97 -19.35 -16.80
C ILE A 96 -5.66 -18.58 -15.68
N THR A 97 -4.98 -18.34 -14.55
CA THR A 97 -5.55 -17.59 -13.42
C THR A 97 -5.89 -16.15 -13.78
N GLY A 98 -5.08 -15.49 -14.63
CA GLY A 98 -5.37 -14.15 -15.14
C GLY A 98 -6.63 -14.11 -16.01
N ILE A 99 -6.76 -15.07 -16.94
CA ILE A 99 -7.96 -15.18 -17.79
C ILE A 99 -9.20 -15.52 -16.96
N LEU A 100 -9.09 -16.47 -16.03
CA LEU A 100 -10.21 -16.82 -15.13
C LEU A 100 -10.59 -15.64 -14.26
N GLY A 101 -9.62 -14.93 -13.69
CA GLY A 101 -9.87 -13.72 -12.90
C GLY A 101 -10.58 -12.61 -13.71
N PHE A 102 -10.15 -12.40 -14.96
CA PHE A 102 -10.84 -11.52 -15.88
C PHE A 102 -12.30 -11.94 -16.12
N ILE A 103 -12.54 -13.21 -16.46
CA ILE A 103 -13.90 -13.72 -16.74
C ILE A 103 -14.77 -13.55 -15.50
N ILE A 104 -14.27 -13.92 -14.33
CA ILE A 104 -15.01 -13.82 -13.05
C ILE A 104 -15.37 -12.36 -12.77
N LEU A 105 -14.39 -11.44 -12.83
CA LEU A 105 -14.64 -10.03 -12.54
C LEU A 105 -15.57 -9.39 -13.59
N TYR A 106 -15.41 -9.72 -14.87
CA TYR A 106 -16.26 -9.24 -15.95
C TYR A 106 -17.72 -9.69 -15.79
N LEU A 107 -17.94 -10.98 -15.47
CA LEU A 107 -19.28 -11.51 -15.28
C LEU A 107 -19.94 -11.04 -13.98
N LEU A 108 -19.17 -10.91 -12.91
CA LEU A 108 -19.67 -10.39 -11.62
C LEU A 108 -19.84 -8.88 -11.58
N SER A 109 -19.34 -8.13 -12.58
CA SER A 109 -19.38 -6.68 -12.58
C SER A 109 -20.78 -6.07 -12.38
N PRO A 110 -21.91 -6.60 -12.96
CA PRO A 110 -23.24 -6.05 -12.69
C PRO A 110 -23.67 -6.26 -11.23
N THR A 111 -23.37 -7.43 -10.67
CA THR A 111 -23.69 -7.75 -9.27
C THR A 111 -22.89 -6.88 -8.31
N ILE A 112 -21.59 -6.69 -8.58
CA ILE A 112 -20.74 -5.80 -7.78
C ILE A 112 -21.27 -4.37 -7.83
N ALA A 113 -21.59 -3.88 -9.03
CA ALA A 113 -22.13 -2.53 -9.23
C ALA A 113 -23.47 -2.35 -8.49
N SER A 114 -24.40 -3.31 -8.61
CA SER A 114 -25.72 -3.23 -7.97
C SER A 114 -25.66 -3.24 -6.44
N ILE A 115 -24.72 -3.98 -5.85
CA ILE A 115 -24.52 -3.98 -4.38
C ILE A 115 -23.83 -2.70 -3.91
N THR A 116 -22.93 -2.15 -4.75
CA THR A 116 -22.15 -0.94 -4.43
C THR A 116 -23.04 0.31 -4.43
N ILE A 117 -23.90 0.44 -5.42
CA ILE A 117 -24.85 1.56 -5.52
C ILE A 117 -26.12 1.14 -4.81
N ALA A 118 -26.34 1.68 -3.61
CA ALA A 118 -27.58 1.44 -2.87
C ALA A 118 -28.79 1.67 -3.75
N ASN A 119 -29.74 0.75 -3.74
CA ASN A 119 -31.02 0.65 -4.46
C ASN A 119 -31.65 1.94 -5.08
N ASN A 120 -30.84 2.87 -5.55
CA ASN A 120 -31.24 4.14 -6.14
C ASN A 120 -31.60 3.96 -7.61
N THR A 121 -32.65 3.17 -7.86
CA THR A 121 -33.13 2.91 -9.23
C THR A 121 -33.89 4.06 -9.86
N ASN A 122 -34.21 5.13 -9.11
CA ASN A 122 -35.14 6.19 -9.58
C ASN A 122 -34.64 7.63 -9.40
N ASP A 123 -33.49 7.90 -8.77
CA ASP A 123 -33.00 9.28 -8.60
C ASP A 123 -31.94 9.64 -9.64
N ALA A 124 -32.23 10.70 -10.42
CA ALA A 124 -31.39 11.21 -11.51
C ALA A 124 -30.03 11.80 -11.07
N ASP A 125 -29.71 11.77 -9.76
CA ASP A 125 -28.59 12.53 -9.17
C ASP A 125 -27.34 11.71 -8.82
N GLY A 126 -27.26 10.42 -9.15
CA GLY A 126 -26.11 9.56 -8.87
C GLY A 126 -25.64 8.75 -10.07
N TRP A 127 -24.51 8.01 -9.89
CA TRP A 127 -24.03 7.07 -10.91
C TRP A 127 -24.95 5.84 -10.98
N THR A 128 -25.22 5.38 -12.20
CA THR A 128 -26.09 4.21 -12.43
C THR A 128 -25.32 2.90 -12.35
N VAL A 129 -26.04 1.80 -12.05
CA VAL A 129 -25.47 0.44 -12.06
C VAL A 129 -24.84 0.10 -13.42
N ALA A 130 -25.46 0.53 -14.54
CA ALA A 130 -24.94 0.27 -15.88
C ALA A 130 -23.60 0.98 -16.12
N GLU A 131 -23.46 2.23 -15.66
CA GLU A 131 -22.24 3.01 -15.79
C GLU A 131 -21.11 2.40 -14.99
N ILE A 132 -21.33 2.08 -13.70
CA ILE A 132 -20.30 1.46 -12.86
C ILE A 132 -19.95 0.06 -13.37
N THR A 133 -20.92 -0.71 -13.87
CA THR A 133 -20.66 -2.00 -14.52
C THR A 133 -19.69 -1.85 -15.69
N SER A 134 -19.87 -0.81 -16.52
CA SER A 134 -19.00 -0.56 -17.67
C SER A 134 -17.55 -0.28 -17.26
N ILE A 135 -17.34 0.49 -16.18
CA ILE A 135 -16.02 0.81 -15.66
C ILE A 135 -15.36 -0.42 -15.01
N ILE A 136 -16.10 -1.23 -14.23
CA ILE A 136 -15.58 -2.48 -13.65
C ILE A 136 -15.20 -3.46 -14.78
N ARG A 137 -15.98 -3.55 -15.84
CA ARG A 137 -15.62 -4.34 -17.03
C ARG A 137 -14.35 -3.85 -17.69
N THR A 138 -14.17 -2.54 -17.79
CA THR A 138 -12.97 -1.94 -18.37
C THR A 138 -11.72 -2.28 -17.56
N ILE A 139 -11.78 -2.16 -16.24
CA ILE A 139 -10.61 -2.49 -15.39
C ILE A 139 -10.33 -4.01 -15.34
N SER A 140 -11.34 -4.86 -15.57
CA SER A 140 -11.17 -6.32 -15.53
C SER A 140 -10.12 -6.82 -16.53
N PHE A 141 -9.94 -6.14 -17.69
CA PHE A 141 -8.91 -6.50 -18.67
C PHE A 141 -7.49 -6.48 -18.10
N VAL A 142 -7.24 -5.65 -17.09
CA VAL A 142 -5.94 -5.56 -16.45
C VAL A 142 -5.56 -6.86 -15.74
N VAL A 143 -6.57 -7.57 -15.20
CA VAL A 143 -6.38 -8.81 -14.43
C VAL A 143 -5.72 -9.91 -15.27
N ILE A 144 -5.83 -9.85 -16.60
CA ILE A 144 -5.13 -10.79 -17.51
C ILE A 144 -3.61 -10.65 -17.40
N PHE A 145 -3.11 -9.42 -17.26
CA PHE A 145 -1.67 -9.11 -17.35
C PHE A 145 -0.96 -9.15 -16.01
N ILE A 146 -1.66 -8.86 -14.90
CA ILE A 146 -1.04 -8.73 -13.56
C ILE A 146 -0.35 -10.01 -13.09
N PRO A 147 -0.97 -11.22 -13.17
CA PRO A 147 -0.32 -12.45 -12.70
C PRO A 147 0.94 -12.77 -13.50
N LEU A 148 0.93 -12.50 -14.80
CA LEU A 148 2.09 -12.67 -15.67
C LEU A 148 3.22 -11.72 -15.27
N LEU A 149 2.91 -10.43 -15.12
CA LEU A 149 3.85 -9.39 -14.71
C LEU A 149 4.52 -9.75 -13.39
N ALA A 150 3.71 -10.13 -12.40
CA ALA A 150 4.17 -10.50 -11.07
C ALA A 150 5.07 -11.76 -11.10
N THR A 151 4.69 -12.77 -11.89
CA THR A 151 5.49 -14.00 -12.06
C THR A 151 6.86 -13.71 -12.68
N TRP A 152 6.92 -12.90 -13.73
CA TRP A 152 8.19 -12.50 -14.33
C TRP A 152 9.10 -11.77 -13.34
N ARG A 153 8.54 -10.84 -12.54
CA ARG A 153 9.28 -10.18 -11.46
C ARG A 153 9.83 -11.19 -10.47
N GLY A 154 9.00 -12.15 -10.03
CA GLY A 154 9.40 -13.20 -9.11
C GLY A 154 10.53 -14.07 -9.68
N VAL A 155 10.46 -14.45 -10.96
CA VAL A 155 11.52 -15.21 -11.64
C VAL A 155 12.83 -14.43 -11.66
N PHE A 156 12.84 -13.16 -12.08
CA PHE A 156 14.06 -12.35 -12.08
C PHE A 156 14.65 -12.19 -10.67
N GLN A 157 13.81 -12.00 -9.66
CA GLN A 157 14.24 -11.96 -8.26
C GLN A 157 14.86 -13.29 -7.81
N GLY A 158 14.29 -14.42 -8.24
CA GLY A 158 14.85 -15.76 -7.99
C GLY A 158 16.22 -15.98 -8.60
N TYR A 159 16.52 -15.34 -9.73
CA TYR A 159 17.86 -15.26 -10.32
C TYR A 159 18.75 -14.17 -9.67
N LYS A 160 18.38 -13.66 -8.49
CA LYS A 160 19.09 -12.58 -7.77
C LYS A 160 19.23 -11.28 -8.60
N SER A 161 18.37 -11.08 -9.59
CA SER A 161 18.41 -9.96 -10.52
C SER A 161 17.28 -8.97 -10.26
N MET A 162 17.50 -7.98 -9.40
CA MET A 162 16.50 -7.00 -8.98
C MET A 162 16.29 -5.85 -9.99
N GLY A 163 17.29 -5.57 -10.85
CA GLY A 163 17.25 -4.46 -11.81
C GLY A 163 16.06 -4.50 -12.78
N PRO A 164 15.78 -5.63 -13.45
CA PRO A 164 14.62 -5.76 -14.33
C PRO A 164 13.29 -5.51 -13.63
N THR A 165 13.13 -6.01 -12.39
CA THR A 165 11.95 -5.78 -11.57
C THR A 165 11.79 -4.30 -11.27
N ALA A 166 12.84 -3.64 -10.79
CA ALA A 166 12.85 -2.21 -10.45
C ALA A 166 12.48 -1.34 -11.66
N LEU A 167 13.11 -1.59 -12.83
CA LEU A 167 12.80 -0.82 -14.03
C LEU A 167 11.38 -1.09 -14.54
N SER A 168 10.91 -2.34 -14.48
CA SER A 168 9.54 -2.70 -14.85
C SER A 168 8.49 -1.97 -14.00
N GLU A 169 8.70 -1.83 -12.68
CA GLU A 169 7.79 -1.10 -11.80
C GLU A 169 7.70 0.39 -12.16
N VAL A 170 8.87 1.02 -12.40
CA VAL A 170 8.92 2.43 -12.78
C VAL A 170 8.28 2.66 -14.16
N THR A 171 8.60 1.82 -15.15
CA THR A 171 8.04 1.92 -16.51
C THR A 171 6.53 1.70 -16.51
N GLU A 172 6.04 0.70 -15.75
CA GLU A 172 4.60 0.47 -15.56
C GLU A 172 3.91 1.72 -15.03
N GLN A 173 4.47 2.31 -13.97
CA GLN A 173 3.85 3.48 -13.32
C GLN A 173 3.86 4.72 -14.21
N ILE A 174 4.97 4.98 -14.91
CA ILE A 174 5.06 6.12 -15.84
C ILE A 174 4.06 5.95 -17.00
N ALA A 175 4.03 4.78 -17.64
CA ALA A 175 3.12 4.51 -18.74
C ALA A 175 1.65 4.65 -18.30
N ARG A 176 1.29 4.12 -17.13
CA ARG A 176 -0.03 4.24 -16.52
C ARG A 176 -0.41 5.71 -16.33
N ILE A 177 0.45 6.49 -15.68
CA ILE A 177 0.18 7.90 -15.36
C ILE A 177 0.02 8.72 -16.64
N LEU A 178 0.93 8.59 -17.59
CA LEU A 178 0.86 9.31 -18.85
C LEU A 178 -0.44 8.98 -19.61
N PHE A 179 -0.83 7.71 -19.65
CA PHE A 179 -2.06 7.31 -20.32
C PHE A 179 -3.31 7.84 -19.61
N ILE A 180 -3.35 7.81 -18.27
CA ILE A 180 -4.45 8.37 -17.47
C ILE A 180 -4.59 9.87 -17.75
N LEU A 181 -3.51 10.63 -17.60
CA LEU A 181 -3.56 12.09 -17.70
C LEU A 181 -3.84 12.56 -19.13
N ILE A 182 -3.08 12.04 -20.10
CA ILE A 182 -3.23 12.43 -21.51
C ILE A 182 -4.58 11.95 -22.06
N GLY A 183 -4.94 10.69 -21.79
CA GLY A 183 -6.19 10.12 -22.28
C GLY A 183 -7.42 10.82 -21.71
N SER A 184 -7.49 11.05 -20.40
CA SER A 184 -8.60 11.78 -19.78
C SER A 184 -8.67 13.23 -20.25
N TYR A 185 -7.51 13.91 -20.42
CA TYR A 185 -7.46 15.27 -20.94
C TYR A 185 -7.99 15.34 -22.38
N ILE A 186 -7.56 14.44 -23.25
CA ILE A 186 -8.06 14.40 -24.64
C ILE A 186 -9.56 14.16 -24.66
N VAL A 187 -10.07 13.22 -23.87
CA VAL A 187 -11.52 12.91 -23.84
C VAL A 187 -12.32 14.12 -23.41
N LEU A 188 -11.96 14.78 -22.31
CA LEU A 188 -12.79 15.85 -21.73
C LEU A 188 -12.57 17.21 -22.40
N ASN A 189 -11.31 17.57 -22.70
CA ASN A 189 -10.99 18.94 -23.13
C ASN A 189 -10.86 19.07 -24.66
N VAL A 190 -10.49 17.98 -25.37
CA VAL A 190 -10.33 18.03 -26.83
C VAL A 190 -11.56 17.45 -27.54
N ALA A 191 -11.96 16.24 -27.14
CA ALA A 191 -13.10 15.55 -27.76
C ALA A 191 -14.46 15.90 -27.13
N GLN A 192 -14.46 16.65 -26.01
CA GLN A 192 -15.69 17.03 -25.27
C GLN A 192 -16.58 15.81 -24.96
N GLY A 193 -15.95 14.68 -24.63
CA GLY A 193 -16.62 13.43 -24.30
C GLY A 193 -17.17 13.42 -22.87
N SER A 194 -17.79 12.30 -22.50
CA SER A 194 -18.38 12.16 -21.16
C SER A 194 -17.34 11.88 -20.08
N VAL A 195 -17.64 12.28 -18.83
CA VAL A 195 -16.86 11.96 -17.63
C VAL A 195 -16.76 10.45 -17.43
N LEU A 196 -17.82 9.70 -17.74
CA LEU A 196 -17.82 8.25 -17.69
C LEU A 196 -16.75 7.65 -18.61
N PHE A 197 -16.67 8.11 -19.86
CA PHE A 197 -15.69 7.63 -20.82
C PHE A 197 -14.26 8.00 -20.39
N ALA A 198 -14.05 9.18 -19.82
CA ALA A 198 -12.76 9.59 -19.25
C ALA A 198 -12.33 8.67 -18.08
N ASN A 199 -13.26 8.29 -17.19
CA ASN A 199 -13.01 7.29 -16.14
C ASN A 199 -12.68 5.91 -16.73
N GLY A 200 -13.35 5.50 -17.82
CA GLY A 200 -13.04 4.27 -18.56
C GLY A 200 -11.60 4.27 -19.08
N ILE A 201 -11.19 5.34 -19.75
CA ILE A 201 -9.80 5.53 -20.22
C ILE A 201 -8.82 5.51 -19.04
N ALA A 202 -9.14 6.20 -17.96
CA ALA A 202 -8.29 6.24 -16.78
C ALA A 202 -8.11 4.84 -16.14
N THR A 203 -9.18 4.06 -16.01
CA THR A 203 -9.11 2.68 -15.49
C THR A 203 -8.34 1.75 -16.42
N PHE A 204 -8.50 1.91 -17.74
CA PHE A 204 -7.74 1.15 -18.75
C PHE A 204 -6.24 1.48 -18.71
N GLY A 205 -5.85 2.64 -18.21
CA GLY A 205 -4.46 3.02 -18.00
C GLY A 205 -3.66 2.02 -17.17
N ALA A 206 -4.32 1.27 -16.29
CA ALA A 206 -3.68 0.20 -15.55
C ALA A 206 -3.25 -0.98 -16.46
N ALA A 207 -4.03 -1.30 -17.51
CA ALA A 207 -3.66 -2.31 -18.50
C ALA A 207 -2.46 -1.86 -19.34
N ILE A 208 -2.46 -0.61 -19.78
CA ILE A 208 -1.34 -0.03 -20.54
C ILE A 208 -0.06 -0.05 -19.69
N GLY A 209 -0.15 0.32 -18.41
CA GLY A 209 0.97 0.22 -17.47
C GLY A 209 1.49 -1.21 -17.36
N ALA A 210 0.60 -2.18 -17.13
CA ALA A 210 0.98 -3.60 -17.02
C ALA A 210 1.65 -4.12 -18.30
N ILE A 211 1.16 -3.75 -19.48
CA ILE A 211 1.77 -4.11 -20.77
C ILE A 211 3.16 -3.48 -20.88
N ALA A 212 3.34 -2.21 -20.53
CA ALA A 212 4.65 -1.55 -20.59
C ALA A 212 5.65 -2.22 -19.62
N GLY A 213 5.21 -2.60 -18.41
CA GLY A 213 6.01 -3.39 -17.48
C GLY A 213 6.40 -4.76 -18.01
N LEU A 214 5.46 -5.47 -18.67
CA LEU A 214 5.71 -6.76 -19.31
C LEU A 214 6.70 -6.64 -20.47
N LEU A 215 6.57 -5.63 -21.33
CA LEU A 215 7.50 -5.38 -22.44
C LEU A 215 8.91 -5.10 -21.92
N THR A 216 9.05 -4.37 -20.81
CA THR A 216 10.32 -4.13 -20.14
C THR A 216 10.97 -5.44 -19.68
N LEU A 217 10.20 -6.31 -19.00
CA LEU A 217 10.70 -7.61 -18.54
C LEU A 217 11.02 -8.55 -19.70
N TRP A 218 10.20 -8.54 -20.74
CA TRP A 218 10.43 -9.35 -21.95
C TRP A 218 11.71 -8.94 -22.66
N TRP A 219 12.00 -7.64 -22.77
CA TRP A 219 13.26 -7.14 -23.31
C TRP A 219 14.49 -7.66 -22.52
N TYR A 220 14.42 -7.61 -21.18
CA TYR A 220 15.47 -8.19 -20.33
C TYR A 220 15.56 -9.71 -20.49
N TRP A 221 14.44 -10.38 -20.67
CA TRP A 221 14.40 -11.83 -20.87
C TRP A 221 15.12 -12.24 -22.14
N ILE A 222 14.85 -11.58 -23.26
CA ILE A 222 15.55 -11.85 -24.54
C ILE A 222 17.06 -11.74 -24.36
N LYS A 223 17.54 -10.71 -23.69
CA LYS A 223 18.97 -10.51 -23.44
C LYS A 223 19.61 -11.59 -22.56
N ARG A 224 18.86 -12.17 -21.62
CA ARG A 224 19.37 -13.14 -20.65
C ARG A 224 19.09 -14.58 -20.99
N ARG A 225 18.16 -14.84 -21.88
CA ARG A 225 17.79 -16.20 -22.33
C ARG A 225 19.00 -17.05 -22.72
N PRO A 226 20.00 -16.57 -23.52
CA PRO A 226 21.14 -17.37 -23.87
C PRO A 226 21.98 -17.81 -22.67
N HIS A 227 22.16 -16.94 -21.69
CA HIS A 227 22.89 -17.26 -20.46
C HIS A 227 22.13 -18.29 -19.60
N ILE A 228 20.82 -18.10 -19.42
CA ILE A 228 19.97 -19.05 -18.69
C ILE A 228 19.97 -20.42 -19.37
N GLN A 229 19.94 -20.44 -20.71
CA GLN A 229 19.97 -21.68 -21.46
C GLN A 229 21.29 -22.45 -21.29
N LYS A 230 22.45 -21.77 -21.28
CA LYS A 230 23.74 -22.37 -20.94
C LYS A 230 23.76 -22.97 -19.53
N MET A 231 23.17 -22.29 -18.55
CA MET A 231 23.02 -22.83 -17.19
C MET A 231 22.19 -24.13 -17.19
N VAL A 232 21.07 -24.16 -17.93
CA VAL A 232 20.22 -25.36 -18.03
C VAL A 232 20.95 -26.53 -18.73
N GLU A 233 21.78 -26.24 -19.74
CA GLU A 233 22.59 -27.23 -20.42
C GLU A 233 23.72 -27.79 -19.53
N SER A 234 24.23 -26.97 -18.61
CA SER A 234 25.27 -27.39 -17.64
C SER A 234 24.71 -28.16 -16.42
N ASP A 235 23.39 -28.38 -16.35
CA ASP A 235 22.79 -29.13 -15.25
C ASP A 235 23.11 -30.62 -15.33
N THR A 236 23.92 -31.08 -14.39
CA THR A 236 24.32 -32.48 -14.24
C THR A 236 23.71 -33.15 -12.99
N THR A 237 22.79 -32.47 -12.28
CA THR A 237 22.28 -32.95 -11.00
C THR A 237 21.37 -34.16 -11.10
N GLY A 238 20.75 -34.41 -12.27
CA GLY A 238 19.80 -35.50 -12.48
C GLY A 238 18.49 -35.37 -11.64
N ILE A 239 18.33 -34.27 -10.92
CA ILE A 239 17.15 -34.03 -10.08
C ILE A 239 15.95 -33.74 -10.99
N ASP A 240 14.87 -34.51 -10.86
CA ASP A 240 13.57 -34.20 -11.42
C ASP A 240 12.51 -34.09 -10.31
N VAL A 241 11.65 -33.11 -10.43
CA VAL A 241 10.54 -32.87 -9.50
C VAL A 241 9.24 -32.89 -10.29
N SER A 242 8.29 -33.69 -9.84
CA SER A 242 6.99 -33.78 -10.48
C SER A 242 6.22 -32.46 -10.38
N TYR A 243 5.42 -32.12 -11.39
CA TYR A 243 4.60 -30.91 -11.40
C TYR A 243 3.66 -30.84 -10.18
N GLY A 244 3.04 -31.97 -9.80
CA GLY A 244 2.15 -32.02 -8.64
C GLY A 244 2.84 -31.61 -7.32
N LYS A 245 4.09 -32.06 -7.10
CA LYS A 245 4.89 -31.66 -5.94
C LYS A 245 5.23 -30.17 -5.98
N MET A 246 5.63 -29.67 -7.15
CA MET A 246 5.98 -28.25 -7.35
C MET A 246 4.77 -27.34 -7.07
N TYR A 247 3.60 -27.67 -7.61
CA TYR A 247 2.39 -26.87 -7.39
C TYR A 247 1.92 -26.93 -5.93
N LYS A 248 1.97 -28.10 -5.30
CA LYS A 248 1.64 -28.26 -3.88
C LYS A 248 2.54 -27.37 -3.01
N GLU A 249 3.83 -27.34 -3.29
CA GLU A 249 4.79 -26.48 -2.57
C GLU A 249 4.50 -24.99 -2.80
N ILE A 250 4.29 -24.56 -4.06
CA ILE A 250 3.98 -23.17 -4.41
C ILE A 250 2.67 -22.72 -3.75
N ILE A 251 1.59 -23.48 -3.91
CA ILE A 251 0.27 -23.11 -3.38
C ILE A 251 0.30 -23.07 -1.85
N SER A 252 0.85 -24.10 -1.21
CA SER A 252 0.95 -24.16 0.25
C SER A 252 1.75 -23.00 0.84
N TYR A 253 2.81 -22.56 0.14
CA TYR A 253 3.59 -21.41 0.54
C TYR A 253 2.86 -20.08 0.27
N SER A 254 2.11 -19.99 -0.82
CA SER A 254 1.47 -18.74 -1.27
C SER A 254 0.24 -18.36 -0.46
N ILE A 255 -0.58 -19.33 -0.04
CA ILE A 255 -1.89 -19.07 0.60
C ILE A 255 -1.79 -18.10 1.80
N PRO A 256 -0.89 -18.30 2.79
CA PRO A 256 -0.82 -17.38 3.92
C PRO A 256 -0.45 -15.95 3.52
N PHE A 257 0.43 -15.78 2.53
CA PHE A 257 0.81 -14.45 2.04
C PHE A 257 -0.33 -13.76 1.32
N VAL A 258 -1.08 -14.48 0.49
CA VAL A 258 -2.29 -13.95 -0.18
C VAL A 258 -3.30 -13.47 0.85
N ILE A 259 -3.61 -14.28 1.87
CA ILE A 259 -4.62 -13.91 2.87
C ILE A 259 -4.18 -12.66 3.66
N VAL A 260 -2.91 -12.58 4.04
CA VAL A 260 -2.37 -11.41 4.75
C VAL A 260 -2.43 -10.16 3.87
N SER A 261 -2.11 -10.28 2.58
CA SER A 261 -2.16 -9.14 1.64
C SER A 261 -3.58 -8.67 1.33
N LEU A 262 -4.57 -9.53 1.49
CA LEU A 262 -5.99 -9.21 1.30
C LEU A 262 -6.58 -8.35 2.43
N ASN A 263 -5.91 -8.19 3.57
CA ASN A 263 -6.48 -7.47 4.72
C ASN A 263 -7.04 -6.10 4.33
N PHE A 264 -6.19 -5.23 3.77
CA PHE A 264 -6.59 -3.87 3.42
C PHE A 264 -7.54 -3.79 2.22
N PRO A 265 -7.34 -4.53 1.11
CA PRO A 265 -8.34 -4.65 0.05
C PRO A 265 -9.72 -5.10 0.53
N LEU A 266 -9.80 -6.04 1.47
CA LEU A 266 -11.07 -6.49 2.04
C LEU A 266 -11.75 -5.39 2.87
N PHE A 267 -10.99 -4.55 3.58
CA PHE A 267 -11.57 -3.39 4.27
C PHE A 267 -12.23 -2.41 3.30
N ILE A 268 -11.57 -2.14 2.15
CA ILE A 268 -12.14 -1.30 1.09
C ILE A 268 -13.42 -1.92 0.52
N ILE A 269 -13.45 -3.25 0.31
CA ILE A 269 -14.65 -3.93 -0.16
C ILE A 269 -15.78 -3.87 0.87
N VAL A 270 -15.47 -4.04 2.16
CA VAL A 270 -16.49 -3.87 3.21
C VAL A 270 -17.08 -2.46 3.14
N ASP A 271 -16.24 -1.43 3.00
CA ASP A 271 -16.75 -0.07 2.80
C ASP A 271 -17.59 0.03 1.53
N GLN A 272 -17.13 -0.52 0.40
CA GLN A 272 -17.84 -0.49 -0.87
C GLN A 272 -19.23 -1.14 -0.82
N LEU A 273 -19.36 -2.24 -0.06
CA LEU A 273 -20.62 -2.97 0.06
C LEU A 273 -21.61 -2.35 1.06
N THR A 274 -21.13 -1.58 2.03
CA THR A 274 -21.96 -1.17 3.17
C THR A 274 -22.11 0.34 3.32
N HIS A 275 -21.16 1.14 2.81
CA HIS A 275 -21.11 2.58 3.06
C HIS A 275 -22.32 3.32 2.48
N ASN A 276 -22.58 3.17 1.17
CA ASN A 276 -23.67 3.88 0.52
C ASN A 276 -25.03 3.42 1.04
N ASN A 277 -25.20 2.11 1.30
CA ASN A 277 -26.41 1.57 1.91
C ASN A 277 -26.66 2.16 3.31
N ALA A 278 -25.63 2.27 4.15
CA ALA A 278 -25.77 2.84 5.48
C ALA A 278 -26.05 4.35 5.44
N LEU A 279 -25.44 5.10 4.52
CA LEU A 279 -25.74 6.53 4.34
C LEU A 279 -27.14 6.75 3.75
N SER A 280 -27.61 5.88 2.85
CA SER A 280 -28.99 5.91 2.36
C SER A 280 -30.00 5.73 3.50
N MET A 281 -29.74 4.78 4.42
CA MET A 281 -30.56 4.59 5.63
C MET A 281 -30.52 5.83 6.55
N ALA A 282 -29.43 6.60 6.54
CA ALA A 282 -29.30 7.86 7.27
C ALA A 282 -29.88 9.07 6.51
N GLY A 283 -30.49 8.88 5.33
CA GLY A 283 -31.20 9.91 4.58
C GLY A 283 -30.33 10.77 3.66
N PHE A 284 -29.12 10.35 3.32
CA PHE A 284 -28.24 11.07 2.39
C PHE A 284 -28.64 10.82 0.94
N ALA A 285 -28.62 11.88 0.11
CA ALA A 285 -28.83 11.78 -1.33
C ALA A 285 -27.72 10.97 -2.01
N PRO A 286 -28.01 10.25 -3.12
CA PRO A 286 -27.06 9.36 -3.81
C PRO A 286 -25.74 10.02 -4.17
N ARG A 287 -25.78 11.21 -4.73
CA ARG A 287 -24.59 11.98 -5.11
C ARG A 287 -23.68 12.27 -3.92
N LEU A 288 -24.24 12.57 -2.74
CA LEU A 288 -23.47 12.78 -1.52
C LEU A 288 -22.85 11.47 -1.00
N GLN A 289 -23.57 10.34 -1.16
CA GLN A 289 -23.03 9.02 -0.79
C GLN A 289 -21.79 8.70 -1.65
N ASP A 290 -21.85 8.91 -2.97
CA ASP A 290 -20.74 8.68 -3.89
C ASP A 290 -19.56 9.62 -3.61
N MET A 291 -19.84 10.88 -3.31
CA MET A 291 -18.83 11.87 -2.93
C MET A 291 -18.12 11.47 -1.64
N PHE A 292 -18.85 11.11 -0.59
CA PHE A 292 -18.27 10.71 0.69
C PHE A 292 -17.51 9.38 0.60
N PHE A 293 -18.00 8.42 -0.18
CA PHE A 293 -17.28 7.18 -0.44
C PHE A 293 -15.94 7.46 -1.15
N THR A 294 -15.93 8.36 -2.12
CA THR A 294 -14.72 8.76 -2.83
C THR A 294 -13.77 9.53 -1.92
N MET A 295 -14.29 10.41 -1.07
CA MET A 295 -13.48 11.08 -0.05
C MET A 295 -12.81 10.08 0.89
N LEU A 296 -13.51 9.07 1.36
CA LEU A 296 -12.99 8.05 2.27
C LEU A 296 -11.91 7.18 1.61
N ASN A 297 -12.24 6.54 0.50
CA ASN A 297 -11.42 5.46 -0.06
C ASN A 297 -10.40 5.93 -1.10
N MET A 298 -10.50 7.15 -1.60
CA MET A 298 -9.57 7.67 -2.58
C MET A 298 -8.85 8.93 -2.12
N THR A 299 -9.54 10.04 -1.87
CA THR A 299 -8.84 11.29 -1.64
C THR A 299 -8.11 11.32 -0.28
N THR A 300 -8.80 11.06 0.83
CA THR A 300 -8.15 11.04 2.15
C THR A 300 -7.21 9.85 2.31
N ASN A 301 -7.60 8.68 1.79
CA ASN A 301 -6.79 7.47 1.85
C ASN A 301 -5.41 7.67 1.21
N LYS A 302 -5.33 8.33 0.04
CA LYS A 302 -4.06 8.61 -0.65
C LYS A 302 -3.10 9.43 0.21
N ILE A 303 -3.60 10.42 0.93
CA ILE A 303 -2.78 11.26 1.82
C ILE A 303 -2.32 10.44 3.04
N VAL A 304 -3.24 9.68 3.67
CA VAL A 304 -2.94 8.82 4.83
C VAL A 304 -1.92 7.72 4.48
N MET A 305 -1.92 7.25 3.22
CA MET A 305 -0.96 6.23 2.75
C MET A 305 0.47 6.76 2.58
N ILE A 306 0.73 8.08 2.60
CA ILE A 306 2.08 8.65 2.48
C ILE A 306 3.01 8.11 3.58
N PRO A 307 2.73 8.30 4.87
CA PRO A 307 3.59 7.76 5.93
C PRO A 307 3.62 6.23 5.98
N THR A 308 2.53 5.54 5.62
CA THR A 308 2.49 4.07 5.66
C THR A 308 3.40 3.43 4.61
N SER A 309 3.71 4.15 3.53
CA SER A 309 4.58 3.64 2.48
C SER A 309 6.02 3.35 2.97
N LEU A 310 6.50 4.12 3.93
CA LEU A 310 7.81 3.89 4.55
C LEU A 310 7.78 2.64 5.44
N ALA A 311 6.67 2.41 6.15
CA ALA A 311 6.49 1.23 6.99
C ALA A 311 6.53 -0.08 6.20
N ALA A 312 5.95 -0.11 5.01
CA ALA A 312 5.94 -1.30 4.16
C ALA A 312 7.34 -1.74 3.72
N GLY A 313 8.22 -0.78 3.36
CA GLY A 313 9.62 -1.07 3.04
C GLY A 313 10.40 -1.64 4.23
N PHE A 314 10.16 -1.08 5.40
CA PHE A 314 10.74 -1.57 6.65
C PHE A 314 10.27 -2.99 6.99
N ALA A 315 8.98 -3.26 6.86
CA ALA A 315 8.36 -4.54 7.17
C ALA A 315 8.99 -5.70 6.38
N ILE A 316 9.20 -5.52 5.08
CA ILE A 316 9.81 -6.54 4.21
C ILE A 316 11.25 -6.85 4.63
N SER A 317 12.04 -5.84 5.01
CA SER A 317 13.43 -6.01 5.41
C SER A 317 13.60 -6.71 6.76
N LEU A 318 12.58 -6.65 7.64
CA LEU A 318 12.61 -7.25 8.97
C LEU A 318 12.51 -8.78 8.95
N ILE A 319 11.77 -9.35 7.99
CA ILE A 319 11.49 -10.79 7.97
C ILE A 319 12.77 -11.63 8.05
N PRO A 320 13.78 -11.45 7.16
CA PRO A 320 14.97 -12.28 7.19
C PRO A 320 15.82 -12.09 8.46
N TYR A 321 15.83 -10.88 9.04
CA TYR A 321 16.57 -10.63 10.27
C TYR A 321 15.95 -11.33 11.47
N ILE A 322 14.63 -11.24 11.62
CA ILE A 322 13.89 -11.89 12.71
C ILE A 322 13.95 -13.41 12.55
N THR A 323 13.80 -13.94 11.32
CA THR A 323 13.92 -15.38 11.07
C THR A 323 15.28 -15.90 11.49
N LYS A 324 16.35 -15.21 11.08
CA LYS A 324 17.71 -15.63 11.43
C LYS A 324 17.94 -15.69 12.95
N THR A 325 17.54 -14.66 13.68
CA THR A 325 17.75 -14.59 15.16
C THR A 325 16.81 -15.54 15.91
N TYR A 326 15.62 -15.78 15.40
CA TYR A 326 14.68 -16.75 15.96
C TYR A 326 15.18 -18.19 15.78
N GLU A 327 15.63 -18.56 14.57
CA GLU A 327 16.17 -19.90 14.28
C GLU A 327 17.49 -20.19 15.03
N SER A 328 18.36 -19.18 15.21
CA SER A 328 19.58 -19.32 15.99
C SER A 328 19.35 -19.34 17.50
N GLY A 329 18.14 -19.08 17.98
CA GLY A 329 17.82 -18.99 19.42
C GLY A 329 18.37 -17.73 20.10
N ASP A 330 18.84 -16.74 19.34
CA ASP A 330 19.35 -15.47 19.88
C ASP A 330 18.18 -14.51 20.19
N TYR A 331 17.50 -14.79 21.29
CA TYR A 331 16.36 -13.98 21.75
C TYR A 331 16.76 -12.56 22.15
N ILE A 332 18.02 -12.34 22.59
CA ILE A 332 18.49 -11.00 23.01
C ILE A 332 18.54 -10.08 21.81
N GLU A 333 19.22 -10.49 20.75
CA GLU A 333 19.33 -9.70 19.54
C GLU A 333 17.97 -9.58 18.82
N MET A 334 17.15 -10.63 18.83
CA MET A 334 15.79 -10.60 18.29
C MET A 334 14.92 -9.54 19.02
N HIS A 335 14.95 -9.50 20.35
CA HIS A 335 14.20 -8.51 21.13
C HIS A 335 14.67 -7.07 20.83
N LYS A 336 15.98 -6.88 20.72
CA LYS A 336 16.55 -5.60 20.32
C LYS A 336 16.05 -5.16 18.93
N GLN A 337 16.02 -6.08 17.96
CA GLN A 337 15.53 -5.81 16.61
C GLN A 337 14.03 -5.46 16.60
N ILE A 338 13.20 -6.21 17.33
CA ILE A 338 11.74 -5.93 17.47
C ILE A 338 11.54 -4.54 18.05
N ARG A 339 12.23 -4.22 19.18
CA ARG A 339 12.13 -2.93 19.85
C ARG A 339 12.57 -1.76 18.94
N THR A 340 13.73 -1.91 18.31
CA THR A 340 14.25 -0.87 17.40
C THR A 340 13.30 -0.65 16.23
N SER A 341 12.77 -1.71 15.65
CA SER A 341 11.88 -1.63 14.50
C SER A 341 10.55 -0.95 14.83
N LEU A 342 9.92 -1.31 15.94
CA LEU A 342 8.72 -0.63 16.44
C LEU A 342 9.01 0.83 16.77
N GLY A 343 10.15 1.09 17.40
CA GLY A 343 10.57 2.46 17.74
C GLY A 343 10.81 3.34 16.53
N VAL A 344 11.58 2.87 15.54
CA VAL A 344 11.84 3.61 14.28
C VAL A 344 10.53 3.87 13.53
N LEU A 345 9.66 2.86 13.45
CA LEU A 345 8.36 3.01 12.82
C LEU A 345 7.55 4.13 13.47
N MET A 346 7.40 4.07 14.79
CA MET A 346 6.63 5.07 15.54
C MET A 346 7.28 6.45 15.47
N PHE A 347 8.61 6.51 15.51
CA PHE A 347 9.39 7.75 15.41
C PHE A 347 9.11 8.52 14.12
N ILE A 348 8.82 7.82 13.02
CA ILE A 348 8.50 8.42 11.71
C ILE A 348 6.99 8.62 11.53
N THR A 349 6.19 7.59 11.85
CA THR A 349 4.75 7.61 11.52
C THR A 349 3.92 8.49 12.45
N VAL A 350 4.28 8.60 13.73
CA VAL A 350 3.54 9.45 14.69
C VAL A 350 3.60 10.93 14.31
N PRO A 351 4.77 11.56 14.14
CA PRO A 351 4.81 12.98 13.75
C PRO A 351 4.19 13.22 12.38
N ALA A 352 4.35 12.30 11.42
CA ALA A 352 3.72 12.43 10.11
C ALA A 352 2.18 12.36 10.20
N SER A 353 1.63 11.42 10.97
CA SER A 353 0.19 11.28 11.19
C SER A 353 -0.41 12.50 11.91
N LEU A 354 0.21 12.93 13.00
CA LEU A 354 -0.23 14.12 13.76
C LEU A 354 -0.06 15.41 12.93
N GLY A 355 0.97 15.48 12.09
CA GLY A 355 1.15 16.58 11.14
C GLY A 355 0.04 16.62 10.07
N ILE A 356 -0.35 15.47 9.51
CA ILE A 356 -1.50 15.38 8.59
C ILE A 356 -2.79 15.80 9.31
N MET A 357 -2.96 15.41 10.57
CA MET A 357 -4.11 15.77 11.37
C MET A 357 -4.19 17.29 11.58
N ALA A 358 -3.11 17.93 12.05
CA ALA A 358 -3.04 19.37 12.27
C ALA A 358 -3.22 20.20 10.98
N LEU A 359 -2.73 19.68 9.85
CA LEU A 359 -2.76 20.35 8.55
C LEU A 359 -3.82 19.79 7.60
N ALA A 360 -4.88 19.14 8.12
CA ALA A 360 -5.87 18.45 7.31
C ALA A 360 -6.50 19.37 6.23
N THR A 361 -6.85 20.61 6.59
CA THR A 361 -7.45 21.58 5.66
C THR A 361 -6.46 22.03 4.57
N PRO A 362 -5.29 22.59 4.87
CA PRO A 362 -4.38 23.02 3.82
C PRO A 362 -3.83 21.83 3.02
N LEU A 363 -3.59 20.66 3.62
CA LEU A 363 -3.17 19.47 2.89
C LEU A 363 -4.23 18.98 1.90
N TYR A 364 -5.49 18.88 2.33
CA TYR A 364 -6.56 18.46 1.42
C TYR A 364 -6.71 19.44 0.25
N THR A 365 -6.62 20.76 0.55
CA THR A 365 -6.70 21.82 -0.47
C THR A 365 -5.54 21.77 -1.47
N VAL A 366 -4.31 21.47 -1.01
CA VAL A 366 -3.15 21.31 -1.92
C VAL A 366 -3.33 20.17 -2.89
N PHE A 367 -3.84 19.03 -2.41
CA PHE A 367 -3.98 17.83 -3.24
C PHE A 367 -5.20 17.88 -4.16
N TYR A 368 -6.29 18.53 -3.73
CA TYR A 368 -7.58 18.50 -4.43
C TYR A 368 -8.14 19.92 -4.56
N GLU A 369 -9.09 20.24 -3.72
CA GLU A 369 -9.73 21.55 -3.62
C GLU A 369 -10.11 21.82 -2.17
N PHE A 370 -10.48 23.06 -1.87
CA PHE A 370 -10.98 23.39 -0.55
C PHE A 370 -12.32 22.67 -0.31
N SER A 371 -12.33 21.79 0.67
CA SER A 371 -13.53 21.05 1.11
C SER A 371 -13.51 20.92 2.61
N TYR A 372 -14.57 21.39 3.25
CA TYR A 372 -14.75 21.25 4.70
C TYR A 372 -14.88 19.76 5.08
N ASP A 373 -15.73 19.01 4.36
CA ASP A 373 -15.96 17.60 4.61
C ASP A 373 -14.73 16.75 4.35
N GLY A 374 -14.03 16.99 3.22
CA GLY A 374 -12.78 16.29 2.90
C GLY A 374 -11.69 16.53 3.94
N SER A 375 -11.55 17.78 4.41
CA SER A 375 -10.61 18.15 5.47
C SER A 375 -10.94 17.48 6.81
N ARG A 376 -12.23 17.46 7.17
CA ARG A 376 -12.72 16.82 8.39
C ARG A 376 -12.52 15.30 8.37
N LEU A 377 -12.80 14.66 7.24
CA LEU A 377 -12.56 13.24 7.07
C LEU A 377 -11.05 12.92 7.12
N LEU A 378 -10.19 13.74 6.51
CA LEU A 378 -8.75 13.58 6.59
C LEU A 378 -8.24 13.70 8.02
N PHE A 379 -8.76 14.68 8.82
CA PHE A 379 -8.44 14.82 10.23
C PHE A 379 -8.74 13.54 11.01
N TYR A 380 -9.94 12.95 10.83
CA TYR A 380 -10.31 11.71 11.51
C TYR A 380 -9.54 10.49 11.02
N TYR A 381 -9.14 10.47 9.75
CA TYR A 381 -8.47 9.31 9.16
C TYR A 381 -6.95 9.32 9.37
N ALA A 382 -6.34 10.46 9.62
CA ALA A 382 -4.89 10.59 9.79
C ALA A 382 -4.31 9.62 10.85
N PRO A 383 -4.93 9.36 12.04
CA PRO A 383 -4.43 8.41 13.01
C PRO A 383 -4.35 6.96 12.50
N ALA A 384 -5.18 6.59 11.52
CA ALA A 384 -5.14 5.26 10.92
C ALA A 384 -3.79 4.94 10.25
N ALA A 385 -3.01 5.96 9.83
CA ALA A 385 -1.67 5.76 9.30
C ALA A 385 -0.75 5.03 10.29
N ILE A 386 -0.84 5.35 11.57
CA ILE A 386 -0.08 4.68 12.62
C ILE A 386 -0.50 3.22 12.74
N LEU A 387 -1.82 2.96 12.75
CA LEU A 387 -2.37 1.61 12.90
C LEU A 387 -2.04 0.73 11.70
N ILE A 388 -2.19 1.24 10.47
CA ILE A 388 -1.85 0.52 9.24
C ILE A 388 -0.35 0.16 9.23
N SER A 389 0.50 1.09 9.64
CA SER A 389 1.94 0.88 9.72
C SER A 389 2.32 -0.15 10.77
N LEU A 390 1.72 -0.09 11.96
CA LEU A 390 1.93 -1.07 13.03
C LEU A 390 1.45 -2.46 12.63
N LEU A 391 0.30 -2.57 11.96
CA LEU A 391 -0.20 -3.86 11.47
C LEU A 391 0.79 -4.49 10.49
N SER A 392 1.29 -3.72 9.53
CA SER A 392 2.26 -4.17 8.53
C SER A 392 3.53 -4.75 9.16
N VAL A 393 4.10 -4.02 10.11
CA VAL A 393 5.35 -4.41 10.79
C VAL A 393 5.14 -5.58 11.74
N THR A 394 4.06 -5.57 12.54
CA THR A 394 3.78 -6.68 13.47
C THR A 394 3.43 -7.98 12.73
N ALA A 395 2.71 -7.91 11.61
CA ALA A 395 2.44 -9.07 10.76
C ALA A 395 3.74 -9.66 10.17
N SER A 396 4.67 -8.80 9.72
CA SER A 396 5.98 -9.24 9.22
C SER A 396 6.84 -9.88 10.31
N MET A 397 6.77 -9.39 11.55
CA MET A 397 7.43 -10.02 12.69
C MET A 397 6.88 -11.44 12.95
N LEU A 398 5.56 -11.63 12.87
CA LEU A 398 4.94 -12.95 13.00
C LEU A 398 5.37 -13.90 11.87
N GLN A 399 5.51 -13.39 10.65
CA GLN A 399 6.04 -14.16 9.54
C GLN A 399 7.49 -14.57 9.79
N GLY A 400 8.31 -13.67 10.36
CA GLY A 400 9.70 -13.94 10.72
C GLY A 400 9.87 -15.06 11.76
N ILE A 401 8.94 -15.20 12.71
CA ILE A 401 8.95 -16.29 13.72
C ILE A 401 8.12 -17.51 13.29
N ASP A 402 7.82 -17.66 11.99
CA ASP A 402 7.04 -18.78 11.40
C ASP A 402 5.63 -18.96 12.00
N LYS A 403 4.99 -17.87 12.42
CA LYS A 403 3.61 -17.86 12.94
C LYS A 403 2.60 -17.27 11.95
N GLN A 404 2.89 -17.32 10.67
CA GLN A 404 2.03 -16.80 9.60
C GLN A 404 0.61 -17.39 9.56
N LYS A 405 0.43 -18.64 10.00
CA LYS A 405 -0.91 -19.26 10.10
C LYS A 405 -1.81 -18.52 11.11
N LEU A 406 -1.25 -18.05 12.23
CA LEU A 406 -2.00 -17.27 13.21
C LEU A 406 -2.38 -15.90 12.66
N THR A 407 -1.49 -15.29 11.87
CA THR A 407 -1.80 -14.02 11.18
C THR A 407 -3.02 -14.14 10.28
N VAL A 408 -3.23 -15.29 9.62
CA VAL A 408 -4.43 -15.53 8.79
C VAL A 408 -5.71 -15.41 9.63
N PHE A 409 -5.77 -16.08 10.77
CA PHE A 409 -6.96 -16.00 11.66
C PHE A 409 -7.20 -14.60 12.20
N ILE A 410 -6.11 -13.88 12.51
CA ILE A 410 -6.18 -12.49 12.98
C ILE A 410 -6.74 -11.57 11.90
N VAL A 411 -6.28 -11.73 10.64
CA VAL A 411 -6.78 -10.97 9.49
C VAL A 411 -8.27 -11.24 9.28
N VAL A 412 -8.69 -12.51 9.26
CA VAL A 412 -10.10 -12.86 9.11
C VAL A 412 -10.93 -12.26 10.23
N GLY A 413 -10.48 -12.36 11.48
CA GLY A 413 -11.15 -11.73 12.62
C GLY A 413 -11.29 -10.21 12.49
N SER A 414 -10.25 -9.53 12.00
CA SER A 414 -10.30 -8.08 11.79
C SER A 414 -11.29 -7.68 10.69
N VAL A 415 -11.37 -8.46 9.60
CA VAL A 415 -12.36 -8.23 8.53
C VAL A 415 -13.79 -8.44 9.04
N ILE A 416 -14.02 -9.47 9.86
CA ILE A 416 -15.34 -9.72 10.47
C ILE A 416 -15.73 -8.54 11.37
N ILE A 417 -14.82 -8.05 12.23
CA ILE A 417 -15.07 -6.88 13.09
C ILE A 417 -15.41 -5.66 12.24
N LYS A 418 -14.62 -5.39 11.18
CA LYS A 418 -14.89 -4.29 10.25
C LYS A 418 -16.29 -4.43 9.65
N PHE A 419 -16.65 -5.61 9.15
CA PHE A 419 -17.93 -5.86 8.50
C PHE A 419 -19.12 -5.65 9.45
N VAL A 420 -19.03 -6.20 10.66
CA VAL A 420 -20.10 -6.11 11.66
C VAL A 420 -20.30 -4.67 12.18
N LEU A 421 -19.20 -3.94 12.41
CA LEU A 421 -19.25 -2.59 12.98
C LEU A 421 -19.49 -1.50 11.93
N ASN A 422 -19.24 -1.76 10.66
CA ASN A 422 -19.23 -0.72 9.63
C ASN A 422 -20.61 -0.06 9.47
N THR A 423 -21.63 -0.83 9.18
CA THR A 423 -23.00 -0.32 8.96
C THR A 423 -23.55 0.46 10.18
N PRO A 424 -23.53 -0.09 11.41
CA PRO A 424 -24.07 0.65 12.56
C PRO A 424 -23.28 1.91 12.87
N LEU A 425 -21.96 1.91 12.74
CA LEU A 425 -21.16 3.11 12.98
C LEU A 425 -21.35 4.17 11.89
N ILE A 426 -21.50 3.78 10.63
CA ILE A 426 -21.82 4.73 9.54
C ILE A 426 -23.21 5.34 9.77
N PHE A 427 -24.19 4.55 10.16
CA PHE A 427 -25.52 5.07 10.44
C PHE A 427 -25.52 6.13 11.56
N LEU A 428 -24.68 5.94 12.61
CA LEU A 428 -24.59 6.86 13.76
C LEU A 428 -23.67 8.07 13.50
N MET A 429 -22.54 7.87 12.79
CA MET A 429 -21.48 8.86 12.67
C MET A 429 -21.16 9.22 11.20
N HIS A 430 -22.00 8.80 10.28
CA HIS A 430 -21.83 8.94 8.85
C HIS A 430 -20.47 8.34 8.39
N THR A 431 -19.83 8.92 7.41
CA THR A 431 -18.55 8.41 6.88
C THR A 431 -17.42 8.32 7.92
N ALA A 432 -17.46 9.14 8.99
CA ALA A 432 -16.51 9.01 10.10
C ALA A 432 -16.66 7.66 10.84
N GLY A 433 -17.86 7.06 10.83
CA GLY A 433 -18.11 5.72 11.38
C GLY A 433 -17.33 4.62 10.63
N ALA A 434 -17.17 4.74 9.32
CA ALA A 434 -16.35 3.84 8.53
C ALA A 434 -14.85 3.92 8.90
N ILE A 435 -14.37 5.13 9.22
CA ILE A 435 -13.00 5.34 9.71
C ILE A 435 -12.83 4.69 11.09
N LEU A 436 -13.79 4.92 11.99
CA LEU A 436 -13.75 4.33 13.34
C LEU A 436 -13.78 2.80 13.30
N SER A 437 -14.66 2.19 12.48
CA SER A 437 -14.71 0.74 12.32
C SER A 437 -13.37 0.18 11.78
N THR A 438 -12.73 0.88 10.84
CA THR A 438 -11.39 0.55 10.34
C THR A 438 -10.36 0.60 11.47
N CYS A 439 -10.34 1.67 12.26
CA CYS A 439 -9.41 1.80 13.39
C CYS A 439 -9.60 0.72 14.44
N LEU A 440 -10.84 0.36 14.77
CA LEU A 440 -11.15 -0.73 15.71
C LEU A 440 -10.69 -2.09 15.19
N ALA A 441 -10.95 -2.40 13.92
CA ALA A 441 -10.53 -3.65 13.30
C ALA A 441 -8.99 -3.76 13.21
N LEU A 442 -8.30 -2.67 12.86
CA LEU A 442 -6.83 -2.61 12.86
C LEU A 442 -6.26 -2.77 14.28
N THR A 443 -6.84 -2.10 15.27
CA THR A 443 -6.42 -2.21 16.66
C THR A 443 -6.56 -3.64 17.17
N PHE A 444 -7.68 -4.30 16.89
CA PHE A 444 -7.85 -5.73 17.20
C PHE A 444 -6.74 -6.58 16.59
N ALA A 445 -6.45 -6.41 15.30
CA ALA A 445 -5.41 -7.18 14.64
C ALA A 445 -4.01 -6.93 15.24
N ILE A 446 -3.69 -5.67 15.55
CA ILE A 446 -2.42 -5.29 16.17
C ILE A 446 -2.30 -5.91 17.57
N VAL A 447 -3.33 -5.79 18.41
CA VAL A 447 -3.33 -6.36 19.76
C VAL A 447 -3.12 -7.88 19.71
N CYS A 448 -3.84 -8.58 18.82
CA CYS A 448 -3.64 -10.02 18.62
C CYS A 448 -2.21 -10.36 18.17
N ASN A 449 -1.64 -9.60 17.21
CA ASN A 449 -0.25 -9.79 16.77
C ASN A 449 0.73 -9.61 17.94
N LEU A 450 0.54 -8.57 18.77
CA LEU A 450 1.39 -8.32 19.93
C LEU A 450 1.27 -9.43 20.99
N ILE A 451 0.06 -9.97 21.23
CA ILE A 451 -0.15 -11.12 22.11
C ILE A 451 0.62 -12.35 21.60
N VAL A 452 0.57 -12.61 20.30
CA VAL A 452 1.31 -13.72 19.68
C VAL A 452 2.82 -13.50 19.82
N LEU A 453 3.33 -12.30 19.59
CA LEU A 453 4.73 -11.95 19.79
C LEU A 453 5.16 -12.15 21.25
N LYS A 454 4.34 -11.71 22.22
CA LYS A 454 4.60 -11.95 23.66
C LYS A 454 4.71 -13.43 23.96
N LYS A 455 3.81 -14.25 23.43
CA LYS A 455 3.75 -15.69 23.72
C LYS A 455 4.89 -16.47 23.07
N TYR A 456 5.17 -16.26 21.79
CA TYR A 456 6.09 -17.10 21.01
C TYR A 456 7.50 -16.52 20.92
N ALA A 457 7.64 -15.20 20.82
CA ALA A 457 8.95 -14.54 20.86
C ALA A 457 9.40 -14.17 22.28
N LYS A 458 8.57 -14.40 23.31
CA LYS A 458 8.82 -14.04 24.72
C LYS A 458 9.18 -12.56 24.89
N PHE A 459 8.67 -11.69 23.99
CA PHE A 459 9.02 -10.28 23.95
C PHE A 459 8.35 -9.51 25.10
N LYS A 460 9.13 -8.66 25.77
CA LYS A 460 8.66 -7.77 26.84
C LYS A 460 8.42 -6.37 26.26
N PHE A 461 7.19 -5.85 26.42
CA PHE A 461 6.78 -4.58 25.81
C PHE A 461 7.07 -3.35 26.67
N GLU A 462 7.44 -3.51 27.96
CA GLU A 462 7.54 -2.40 28.93
C GLU A 462 8.38 -1.23 28.43
N ASP A 463 9.60 -1.52 28.00
CA ASP A 463 10.50 -0.51 27.43
C ASP A 463 10.01 0.08 26.11
N THR A 464 9.35 -0.73 25.28
CA THR A 464 8.81 -0.28 23.99
C THR A 464 7.63 0.67 24.21
N ILE A 465 6.74 0.35 25.15
CA ILE A 465 5.63 1.21 25.52
C ILE A 465 6.14 2.57 26.03
N PHE A 466 7.15 2.56 26.88
CA PHE A 466 7.75 3.80 27.38
C PHE A 466 8.33 4.67 26.26
N ASP A 467 9.03 4.04 25.30
CA ASP A 467 9.55 4.73 24.13
C ASP A 467 8.43 5.31 23.25
N VAL A 468 7.37 4.53 23.01
CA VAL A 468 6.19 4.97 22.25
C VAL A 468 5.47 6.13 22.94
N CYS A 469 5.29 6.08 24.26
CA CYS A 469 4.70 7.19 25.01
C CYS A 469 5.52 8.47 24.87
N ARG A 470 6.85 8.37 24.92
CA ARG A 470 7.74 9.53 24.69
C ARG A 470 7.60 10.10 23.28
N ILE A 471 7.55 9.22 22.25
CA ILE A 471 7.36 9.64 20.87
C ILE A 471 6.01 10.34 20.69
N LEU A 472 4.94 9.79 21.27
CA LEU A 472 3.61 10.38 21.24
C LEU A 472 3.60 11.77 21.92
N LEU A 473 4.20 11.91 23.08
CA LEU A 473 4.29 13.18 23.79
C LEU A 473 5.01 14.24 22.95
N VAL A 474 6.16 13.91 22.39
CA VAL A 474 6.91 14.86 21.52
C VAL A 474 6.11 15.15 20.23
N GLY A 475 5.43 14.14 19.67
CA GLY A 475 4.56 14.32 18.52
C GLY A 475 3.39 15.28 18.80
N PHE A 476 2.74 15.17 19.98
CA PHE A 476 1.70 16.12 20.40
C PHE A 476 2.24 17.54 20.62
N MET A 477 3.43 17.68 21.22
CA MET A 477 4.08 19.00 21.33
C MET A 477 4.35 19.63 19.95
N MET A 478 4.82 18.83 18.99
CA MET A 478 4.97 19.24 17.60
C MET A 478 3.64 19.68 16.99
N MET A 479 2.59 18.86 17.16
CA MET A 479 1.24 19.15 16.65
C MET A 479 0.71 20.49 17.16
N ILE A 480 0.83 20.77 18.45
CA ILE A 480 0.43 22.05 19.04
C ILE A 480 1.22 23.22 18.40
N GLY A 481 2.53 23.06 18.23
CA GLY A 481 3.35 24.08 17.57
C GLY A 481 2.98 24.30 16.10
N VAL A 482 2.62 23.24 15.38
CA VAL A 482 2.11 23.31 14.01
C VAL A 482 0.76 24.00 13.94
N GLU A 483 -0.18 23.67 14.85
CA GLU A 483 -1.50 24.32 14.91
C GLU A 483 -1.41 25.82 15.24
N ILE A 484 -0.55 26.21 16.19
CA ILE A 484 -0.29 27.63 16.48
C ILE A 484 0.27 28.34 15.22
N THR A 485 1.22 27.73 14.55
CA THR A 485 1.79 28.29 13.31
C THR A 485 0.73 28.41 12.21
N TYR A 486 -0.10 27.38 12.04
CA TYR A 486 -1.21 27.40 11.10
C TYR A 486 -2.21 28.50 11.43
N PHE A 487 -2.61 28.62 12.69
CA PHE A 487 -3.51 29.68 13.15
C PHE A 487 -2.96 31.09 12.84
N ILE A 488 -1.68 31.32 13.03
CA ILE A 488 -1.06 32.61 12.71
C ILE A 488 -1.03 32.84 11.19
N LEU A 489 -0.62 31.84 10.41
CA LEU A 489 -0.49 31.97 8.95
C LEU A 489 -1.83 32.18 8.24
N GLN A 490 -2.91 31.54 8.71
CA GLN A 490 -4.23 31.70 8.12
C GLN A 490 -4.82 33.12 8.26
N LEU A 491 -4.30 33.94 9.17
CA LEU A 491 -4.69 35.35 9.30
C LEU A 491 -4.19 36.19 8.10
N PHE A 492 -3.11 35.75 7.45
CA PHE A 492 -2.46 36.47 6.34
C PHE A 492 -2.61 35.77 4.99
N ILE A 493 -2.76 34.44 5.00
CA ILE A 493 -2.77 33.60 3.82
C ILE A 493 -4.02 32.73 3.83
N SER A 494 -4.85 32.81 2.79
CA SER A 494 -6.07 31.99 2.70
C SER A 494 -5.75 30.50 2.47
N PRO A 495 -6.19 29.59 3.35
CA PRO A 495 -6.01 28.15 3.13
C PRO A 495 -6.96 27.59 2.05
N ALA A 496 -7.93 28.37 1.56
CA ALA A 496 -8.85 27.96 0.51
C ALA A 496 -8.21 28.06 -0.90
N SER A 497 -7.19 28.87 -1.08
CA SER A 497 -6.44 28.91 -2.34
C SER A 497 -5.34 27.84 -2.36
N GLN A 498 -5.15 27.16 -3.50
CA GLN A 498 -4.12 26.10 -3.59
C GLN A 498 -2.70 26.63 -3.31
N ILE A 499 -2.37 27.82 -3.79
CA ILE A 499 -1.06 28.45 -3.54
C ILE A 499 -0.91 28.80 -2.07
N GLY A 500 -1.94 29.40 -1.46
CA GLY A 500 -1.94 29.71 -0.03
C GLY A 500 -1.84 28.47 0.84
N ALA A 501 -2.61 27.43 0.52
CA ALA A 501 -2.53 26.14 1.19
C ALA A 501 -1.15 25.47 1.07
N LEU A 502 -0.51 25.57 -0.10
CA LEU A 502 0.85 25.05 -0.33
C LEU A 502 1.88 25.82 0.53
N LEU A 503 1.81 27.14 0.56
CA LEU A 503 2.70 27.98 1.38
C LEU A 503 2.53 27.66 2.87
N ILE A 504 1.28 27.65 3.36
CA ILE A 504 0.96 27.29 4.75
C ILE A 504 1.51 25.91 5.09
N THR A 505 1.20 24.90 4.26
CA THR A 505 1.66 23.52 4.49
C THR A 505 3.17 23.44 4.56
N THR A 506 3.88 24.09 3.61
CA THR A 506 5.35 24.05 3.55
C THR A 506 5.96 24.69 4.80
N MET A 507 5.48 25.88 5.19
CA MET A 507 5.98 26.56 6.38
C MET A 507 5.71 25.76 7.66
N CYS A 508 4.51 25.23 7.81
CA CYS A 508 4.13 24.41 8.97
C CYS A 508 4.92 23.08 9.04
N VAL A 509 5.20 22.43 7.92
CA VAL A 509 6.04 21.23 7.87
C VAL A 509 7.48 21.54 8.30
N ILE A 510 8.05 22.67 7.87
CA ILE A 510 9.38 23.11 8.30
C ILE A 510 9.39 23.36 9.81
N VAL A 511 8.43 24.12 10.33
CA VAL A 511 8.33 24.42 11.77
C VAL A 511 8.12 23.14 12.58
N GLY A 512 7.21 22.26 12.16
CA GLY A 512 6.97 20.97 12.81
C GLY A 512 8.23 20.11 12.83
N GLY A 513 8.94 20.02 11.70
CA GLY A 513 10.21 19.28 11.59
C GLY A 513 11.29 19.85 12.52
N LEU A 514 11.38 21.17 12.65
CA LEU A 514 12.31 21.83 13.58
C LEU A 514 11.95 21.57 15.04
N ILE A 515 10.66 21.66 15.41
CA ILE A 515 10.21 21.38 16.78
C ILE A 515 10.48 19.92 17.13
N TYR A 516 10.01 19.00 16.31
CA TYR A 516 10.18 17.55 16.54
C TYR A 516 11.66 17.16 16.57
N GLY A 517 12.43 17.62 15.58
CA GLY A 517 13.87 17.35 15.49
C GLY A 517 14.63 17.91 16.70
N SER A 518 14.38 19.17 17.10
CA SER A 518 15.03 19.81 18.24
C SER A 518 14.76 19.07 19.56
N ILE A 519 13.49 18.72 19.82
CA ILE A 519 13.12 18.01 21.05
C ILE A 519 13.71 16.60 21.07
N THR A 520 13.61 15.86 19.96
CA THR A 520 14.13 14.48 19.88
C THR A 520 15.65 14.43 19.94
N MET A 521 16.35 15.44 19.43
CA MET A 521 17.80 15.57 19.59
C MET A 521 18.21 15.89 21.04
N ARG A 522 17.52 16.81 21.71
CA ARG A 522 17.77 17.16 23.11
C ARG A 522 17.51 16.01 24.06
N THR A 523 16.43 15.25 23.84
CA THR A 523 16.05 14.10 24.66
C THR A 523 16.82 12.82 24.33
N ARG A 524 17.75 12.86 23.37
CA ARG A 524 18.50 11.72 22.82
C ARG A 524 17.60 10.60 22.26
N LEU A 525 16.33 10.91 22.02
CA LEU A 525 15.39 9.96 21.44
C LEU A 525 15.77 9.64 19.99
N ALA A 526 16.25 10.64 19.24
CA ALA A 526 16.73 10.47 17.87
C ALA A 526 17.96 9.52 17.80
N ASP A 527 18.88 9.60 18.75
CA ASP A 527 20.08 8.73 18.78
C ASP A 527 19.72 7.25 18.90
N LYS A 528 18.65 6.97 19.65
CA LYS A 528 18.17 5.61 19.87
C LYS A 528 17.65 4.93 18.62
N PHE A 529 17.01 5.70 17.70
CA PHE A 529 16.30 5.15 16.55
C PHE A 529 16.98 5.44 15.21
N LEU A 530 17.74 6.53 15.09
CA LEU A 530 18.43 6.92 13.86
C LEU A 530 19.93 6.62 13.87
N GLY A 531 20.44 5.97 14.95
CA GLY A 531 21.85 5.58 15.07
C GLY A 531 22.81 6.76 15.06
N GLU A 532 23.81 6.76 14.16
CA GLU A 532 24.86 7.80 14.12
C GLU A 532 24.44 9.10 13.40
N LEU A 533 23.30 9.12 12.72
CA LEU A 533 22.85 10.29 11.95
C LEU A 533 22.70 11.55 12.82
N PRO A 534 22.05 11.51 14.00
CA PRO A 534 21.91 12.67 14.86
C PRO A 534 23.27 13.20 15.35
N ASN A 535 24.22 12.34 15.64
CA ASN A 535 25.57 12.74 16.04
C ASN A 535 26.33 13.47 14.93
N LYS A 536 26.17 13.01 13.67
CA LYS A 536 26.75 13.71 12.51
C LYS A 536 26.12 15.08 12.29
N ILE A 537 24.81 15.21 12.51
CA ILE A 537 24.07 16.48 12.38
C ILE A 537 24.50 17.45 13.51
N ARG A 538 24.58 16.99 14.78
CA ARG A 538 25.05 17.80 15.91
C ARG A 538 26.46 18.35 15.66
N ARG A 539 27.39 17.53 15.15
CA ARG A 539 28.76 17.96 14.79
C ARG A 539 28.75 19.01 13.70
N LYS A 540 27.91 18.89 12.66
CA LYS A 540 27.80 19.86 11.57
C LYS A 540 27.19 21.20 12.01
N LEU A 541 26.24 21.15 12.96
CA LEU A 541 25.55 22.34 13.47
C LEU A 541 26.27 23.00 14.65
N GLY A 542 27.44 22.52 15.07
CA GLY A 542 28.17 23.02 16.22
C GLY A 542 27.47 22.83 17.57
N LEU A 543 26.45 21.95 17.62
CA LEU A 543 25.62 21.66 18.81
C LEU A 543 26.22 20.55 19.67
N SER A 544 27.56 20.48 19.78
CA SER A 544 28.27 19.43 20.53
C SER A 544 27.99 19.44 22.04
N PHE A 545 27.30 20.44 22.55
CA PHE A 545 26.93 20.57 23.97
C PHE A 545 25.50 20.14 24.31
N LEU A 546 24.71 19.71 23.35
CA LEU A 546 23.39 19.14 23.51
C LEU A 546 23.43 17.63 23.16
#